data_ee81b486eb0185527b9d3645432c606a
#
_entry.id   ee81b486eb0185527b9d3645432c606a
#
_cell.length_a   1.000
_cell.length_b   1.000
_cell.length_c   1.000
_cell.angle_alpha   90.00
_cell.angle_beta   90.00
_cell.angle_gamma   90.00
#
_symmetry.space_group_name_H-M   'P 1'
#
loop_
_entity.id
_entity.type
_entity.pdbx_description
1 polymer ?
#
loop_
_entity_poly.entity_id
_entity_poly.type
_entity_poly.pdbx_seq_one_letter_code
_entity_poly.pdbx_strand_id
1 'polypeptide(L)'
;MQDAEIERAVTAVLLADERLRQTGIKVAVSAGVVRLWGRVRSASDRALARQLAERVPGVQAVVCELTVRAKRGRSDRALGVDVRTAMASDPLLSGSIVDVAVREGVVHLGGQLTSYLAKWHAEEAARNVPGVVDVVSDIVVVPLSPPTDSEVASAVLVVLARHPRVELPRISVDVVEGVVHLRGTVSSRARRWLVEELARSAAGVRDVVNELAVAR
;
A
#
# COMPACT_ATOMS: atom_id res chain seq x y z
N MET A 1 -17.37 -19.50 -12.58
CA MET A 1 -18.19 -18.85 -11.55
C MET A 1 -19.08 -17.84 -12.27
N GLN A 2 -20.38 -17.81 -12.01
CA GLN A 2 -21.30 -16.88 -12.68
C GLN A 2 -21.14 -15.47 -12.08
N ASP A 3 -21.37 -14.42 -12.88
CA ASP A 3 -21.20 -13.03 -12.44
C ASP A 3 -21.96 -12.71 -11.13
N ALA A 4 -23.17 -13.27 -10.97
CA ALA A 4 -23.95 -13.12 -9.74
C ALA A 4 -23.32 -13.77 -8.49
N GLU A 5 -22.50 -14.80 -8.65
CA GLU A 5 -21.76 -15.42 -7.54
C GLU A 5 -20.55 -14.55 -7.15
N ILE A 6 -19.85 -14.02 -8.15
CA ILE A 6 -18.73 -13.08 -7.95
C ILE A 6 -19.24 -11.82 -7.26
N GLU A 7 -20.36 -11.25 -7.69
CA GLU A 7 -20.97 -10.05 -7.10
C GLU A 7 -21.30 -10.24 -5.62
N ARG A 8 -21.94 -11.39 -5.29
CA ARG A 8 -22.24 -11.74 -3.89
C ARG A 8 -20.97 -11.92 -3.06
N ALA A 9 -19.96 -12.60 -3.60
CA ALA A 9 -18.69 -12.83 -2.90
C ALA A 9 -17.94 -11.51 -2.67
N VAL A 10 -17.84 -10.64 -3.67
CA VAL A 10 -17.23 -9.30 -3.53
C VAL A 10 -17.98 -8.48 -2.50
N THR A 11 -19.29 -8.43 -2.58
CA THR A 11 -20.13 -7.70 -1.61
C THR A 11 -19.91 -8.21 -0.19
N ALA A 12 -19.86 -9.53 0.01
CA ALA A 12 -19.64 -10.14 1.31
C ALA A 12 -18.28 -9.79 1.89
N VAL A 13 -17.21 -9.83 1.08
CA VAL A 13 -15.84 -9.48 1.53
C VAL A 13 -15.73 -8.00 1.88
N LEU A 14 -16.36 -7.11 1.11
CA LEU A 14 -16.38 -5.67 1.42
C LEU A 14 -17.16 -5.36 2.72
N LEU A 15 -18.27 -6.05 2.96
CA LEU A 15 -19.07 -5.87 4.18
C LEU A 15 -18.45 -6.52 5.42
N ALA A 16 -17.56 -7.50 5.24
CA ALA A 16 -16.84 -8.13 6.34
C ALA A 16 -15.76 -7.22 6.94
N ASP A 17 -15.22 -6.28 6.17
CA ASP A 17 -14.25 -5.31 6.67
C ASP A 17 -14.96 -4.15 7.38
N GLU A 18 -14.57 -3.88 8.64
CA GLU A 18 -15.21 -2.85 9.49
C GLU A 18 -15.08 -1.44 8.92
N ARG A 19 -14.00 -1.14 8.21
CA ARG A 19 -13.75 0.18 7.60
C ARG A 19 -14.68 0.43 6.43
N LEU A 20 -15.05 -0.62 5.69
CA LEU A 20 -15.87 -0.54 4.49
C LEU A 20 -17.37 -0.79 4.76
N ARG A 21 -17.72 -1.45 5.84
CA ARG A 21 -19.11 -1.82 6.20
C ARG A 21 -20.09 -0.63 6.19
N GLN A 22 -19.63 0.55 6.61
CA GLN A 22 -20.46 1.75 6.69
C GLN A 22 -20.30 2.66 5.45
N THR A 23 -19.62 2.20 4.42
CA THR A 23 -19.45 2.92 3.17
C THR A 23 -20.57 2.56 2.21
N GLY A 24 -21.03 3.51 1.41
CA GLY A 24 -22.08 3.26 0.39
C GLY A 24 -21.51 2.68 -0.89
N ILE A 25 -20.61 1.67 -0.81
CA ILE A 25 -20.03 1.01 -1.98
C ILE A 25 -21.10 0.15 -2.64
N LYS A 26 -21.23 0.30 -3.94
CA LYS A 26 -22.07 -0.52 -4.80
C LYS A 26 -21.18 -1.37 -5.71
N VAL A 27 -21.62 -2.58 -6.00
CA VAL A 27 -20.91 -3.58 -6.81
C VAL A 27 -21.78 -3.98 -7.97
N ALA A 28 -21.20 -4.14 -9.14
CA ALA A 28 -21.81 -4.87 -10.26
C ALA A 28 -20.71 -5.68 -10.96
N VAL A 29 -21.07 -6.81 -11.53
CA VAL A 29 -20.13 -7.68 -12.23
C VAL A 29 -20.66 -7.99 -13.62
N SER A 30 -19.81 -7.91 -14.63
CA SER A 30 -20.10 -8.29 -16.00
C SER A 30 -18.87 -8.95 -16.62
N ALA A 31 -19.04 -10.17 -17.12
CA ALA A 31 -17.98 -10.98 -17.72
C ALA A 31 -16.72 -11.06 -16.83
N GLY A 32 -16.88 -11.23 -15.50
CA GLY A 32 -15.79 -11.28 -14.53
C GLY A 32 -15.14 -9.93 -14.23
N VAL A 33 -15.60 -8.83 -14.82
CA VAL A 33 -15.14 -7.47 -14.52
C VAL A 33 -16.02 -6.88 -13.42
N VAL A 34 -15.41 -6.57 -12.28
CA VAL A 34 -16.08 -5.95 -11.13
C VAL A 34 -16.03 -4.44 -11.26
N ARG A 35 -17.16 -3.78 -11.21
CA ARG A 35 -17.27 -2.33 -11.10
C ARG A 35 -17.64 -1.94 -9.69
N LEU A 36 -16.83 -1.09 -9.05
CA LEU A 36 -17.07 -0.53 -7.73
C LEU A 36 -17.36 0.96 -7.86
N TRP A 37 -18.48 1.44 -7.32
CA TRP A 37 -18.80 2.87 -7.29
C TRP A 37 -19.48 3.26 -5.98
N GLY A 38 -19.49 4.55 -5.70
CA GLY A 38 -20.01 5.08 -4.44
C GLY A 38 -19.00 5.98 -3.74
N ARG A 39 -19.11 6.08 -2.41
CA ARG A 39 -18.28 6.99 -1.62
C ARG A 39 -17.61 6.28 -0.46
N VAL A 40 -16.30 6.54 -0.28
CA VAL A 40 -15.47 6.05 0.82
C VAL A 40 -14.97 7.22 1.67
N ARG A 41 -14.36 6.95 2.82
CA ARG A 41 -13.93 7.99 3.77
C ARG A 41 -12.53 8.52 3.46
N SER A 42 -11.64 7.68 2.90
CA SER A 42 -10.23 8.00 2.66
C SER A 42 -9.71 7.33 1.39
N ALA A 43 -8.54 7.77 0.94
CA ALA A 43 -7.82 7.14 -0.16
C ALA A 43 -7.43 5.68 0.17
N SER A 44 -7.10 5.40 1.43
CA SER A 44 -6.81 4.04 1.91
C SER A 44 -8.04 3.13 1.83
N ASP A 45 -9.23 3.61 2.20
CA ASP A 45 -10.47 2.83 2.06
C ASP A 45 -10.75 2.49 0.57
N ARG A 46 -10.46 3.42 -0.36
CA ARG A 46 -10.59 3.19 -1.81
C ARG A 46 -9.65 2.08 -2.29
N ALA A 47 -8.37 2.16 -1.89
CA ALA A 47 -7.37 1.17 -2.24
C ALA A 47 -7.71 -0.22 -1.65
N LEU A 48 -8.14 -0.26 -0.39
CA LEU A 48 -8.56 -1.49 0.28
C LEU A 48 -9.75 -2.16 -0.43
N ALA A 49 -10.78 -1.38 -0.77
CA ALA A 49 -11.96 -1.92 -1.45
C ALA A 49 -11.58 -2.57 -2.80
N ARG A 50 -10.71 -1.91 -3.58
CA ARG A 50 -10.18 -2.46 -4.81
C ARG A 50 -9.40 -3.75 -4.56
N GLN A 51 -8.47 -3.74 -3.62
CA GLN A 51 -7.63 -4.91 -3.29
C GLN A 51 -8.46 -6.12 -2.82
N LEU A 52 -9.48 -5.90 -2.01
CA LEU A 52 -10.37 -6.96 -1.56
C LEU A 52 -11.18 -7.55 -2.72
N ALA A 53 -11.67 -6.73 -3.64
CA ALA A 53 -12.38 -7.20 -4.82
C ALA A 53 -11.47 -8.01 -5.76
N GLU A 54 -10.22 -7.57 -5.98
CA GLU A 54 -9.23 -8.29 -6.82
C GLU A 54 -8.84 -9.67 -6.27
N ARG A 55 -9.05 -9.92 -4.98
CA ARG A 55 -8.75 -11.22 -4.34
C ARG A 55 -9.85 -12.25 -4.46
N VAL A 56 -11.03 -11.85 -4.89
CA VAL A 56 -12.17 -12.78 -5.02
C VAL A 56 -11.94 -13.70 -6.22
N PRO A 57 -12.06 -15.03 -6.05
CA PRO A 57 -11.94 -15.97 -7.16
C PRO A 57 -12.94 -15.65 -8.28
N GLY A 58 -12.46 -15.71 -9.53
CA GLY A 58 -13.26 -15.42 -10.72
C GLY A 58 -13.26 -13.96 -11.17
N VAL A 59 -12.71 -13.02 -10.36
CA VAL A 59 -12.51 -11.63 -10.76
C VAL A 59 -11.34 -11.55 -11.75
N GLN A 60 -11.59 -11.00 -12.92
CA GLN A 60 -10.60 -10.79 -13.98
C GLN A 60 -10.01 -9.37 -13.93
N ALA A 61 -10.84 -8.38 -13.62
CA ALA A 61 -10.44 -6.98 -13.49
C ALA A 61 -11.38 -6.24 -12.55
N VAL A 62 -10.89 -5.13 -11.96
CA VAL A 62 -11.68 -4.24 -11.12
C VAL A 62 -11.61 -2.82 -11.67
N VAL A 63 -12.78 -2.27 -12.02
CA VAL A 63 -12.97 -0.86 -12.36
C VAL A 63 -13.43 -0.13 -11.11
N CYS A 64 -12.56 0.70 -10.54
CA CYS A 64 -12.82 1.40 -9.29
C CYS A 64 -13.18 2.87 -9.54
N GLU A 65 -14.47 3.18 -9.42
CA GLU A 65 -15.05 4.54 -9.54
C GLU A 65 -15.47 5.10 -8.17
N LEU A 66 -14.81 4.63 -7.11
CA LEU A 66 -15.06 5.11 -5.75
C LEU A 66 -14.49 6.52 -5.58
N THR A 67 -15.30 7.42 -5.04
CA THR A 67 -14.90 8.79 -4.71
C THR A 67 -14.71 8.95 -3.20
N VAL A 68 -13.70 9.71 -2.79
CA VAL A 68 -13.51 10.03 -1.39
C VAL A 68 -14.51 11.10 -0.99
N ARG A 69 -15.23 10.87 0.11
CA ARG A 69 -16.18 11.83 0.66
C ARG A 69 -15.42 12.98 1.30
N ALA A 70 -15.39 14.13 0.64
CA ALA A 70 -14.95 15.35 1.29
C ALA A 70 -15.86 15.65 2.51
N LYS A 71 -15.27 15.85 3.68
CA LYS A 71 -16.01 16.32 4.85
C LYS A 71 -16.49 17.74 4.55
N ARG A 72 -17.81 17.94 4.46
CA ARG A 72 -18.42 19.27 4.26
C ARG A 72 -17.88 20.27 5.30
N GLY A 73 -17.39 21.40 4.83
CA GLY A 73 -16.88 22.48 5.69
C GLY A 73 -15.46 22.29 6.23
N ARG A 74 -14.74 21.25 5.81
CA ARG A 74 -13.35 21.05 6.20
C ARG A 74 -12.42 21.71 5.19
N SER A 75 -11.60 22.65 5.66
CA SER A 75 -10.59 23.31 4.83
C SER A 75 -9.35 22.42 4.65
N ASP A 76 -8.60 22.62 3.57
CA ASP A 76 -7.30 21.95 3.35
C ASP A 76 -6.34 22.22 4.52
N ARG A 77 -6.41 23.40 5.14
CA ARG A 77 -5.63 23.72 6.35
C ARG A 77 -5.95 22.77 7.51
N ALA A 78 -7.25 22.52 7.78
CA ALA A 78 -7.66 21.59 8.83
C ALA A 78 -7.26 20.16 8.51
N LEU A 79 -7.37 19.75 7.24
CA LEU A 79 -6.94 18.44 6.77
C LEU A 79 -5.42 18.26 6.94
N GLY A 80 -4.62 19.30 6.64
CA GLY A 80 -3.18 19.29 6.86
C GLY A 80 -2.80 19.17 8.35
N VAL A 81 -3.58 19.73 9.27
CA VAL A 81 -3.38 19.53 10.72
C VAL A 81 -3.61 18.08 11.11
N ASP A 82 -4.68 17.45 10.59
CA ASP A 82 -4.96 16.06 10.92
C ASP A 82 -3.92 15.10 10.36
N VAL A 83 -3.43 15.37 9.15
CA VAL A 83 -2.34 14.57 8.54
C VAL A 83 -1.08 14.66 9.41
N ARG A 84 -0.68 15.86 9.83
CA ARG A 84 0.46 16.03 10.74
C ARG A 84 0.25 15.35 12.08
N THR A 85 -0.96 15.41 12.63
CA THR A 85 -1.30 14.71 13.88
C THR A 85 -1.21 13.19 13.72
N ALA A 86 -1.73 12.65 12.61
CA ALA A 86 -1.63 11.23 12.32
C ALA A 86 -0.17 10.76 12.20
N MET A 87 0.68 11.55 11.51
CA MET A 87 2.11 11.26 11.41
C MET A 87 2.83 11.35 12.76
N ALA A 88 2.51 12.36 13.56
CA ALA A 88 3.12 12.55 14.89
C ALA A 88 2.76 11.42 15.87
N SER A 89 1.66 10.71 15.62
CA SER A 89 1.24 9.55 16.40
C SER A 89 1.93 8.25 15.99
N ASP A 90 2.69 8.25 14.89
CA ASP A 90 3.42 7.08 14.42
C ASP A 90 4.84 7.07 15.03
N PRO A 91 5.20 6.05 15.82
CA PRO A 91 6.52 5.96 16.45
C PRO A 91 7.68 5.92 15.44
N LEU A 92 7.46 5.39 14.23
CA LEU A 92 8.49 5.31 13.18
C LEU A 92 8.77 6.66 12.52
N LEU A 93 7.89 7.64 12.71
CA LEU A 93 8.04 9.00 12.22
C LEU A 93 8.49 9.97 13.33
N SER A 94 8.70 9.47 14.55
CA SER A 94 9.11 10.29 15.69
C SER A 94 10.44 11.00 15.42
N GLY A 95 10.46 12.31 15.56
CA GLY A 95 11.64 13.14 15.27
C GLY A 95 11.88 13.43 13.79
N SER A 96 11.04 12.93 12.89
CA SER A 96 11.13 13.22 11.45
C SER A 96 10.46 14.55 11.12
N ILE A 97 11.07 15.31 10.21
CA ILE A 97 10.48 16.54 9.67
C ILE A 97 9.94 16.24 8.28
N VAL A 98 8.61 16.15 8.18
CA VAL A 98 7.90 15.98 6.91
C VAL A 98 7.06 17.21 6.64
N ASP A 99 7.29 17.84 5.49
CA ASP A 99 6.49 18.94 5.02
C ASP A 99 5.15 18.43 4.50
N VAL A 100 4.07 19.04 4.96
CA VAL A 100 2.71 18.66 4.58
C VAL A 100 1.98 19.89 4.01
N ALA A 101 1.69 19.85 2.72
CA ALA A 101 0.81 20.79 2.04
C ALA A 101 -0.43 20.06 1.53
N VAL A 102 -1.59 20.73 1.57
CA VAL A 102 -2.85 20.16 1.08
C VAL A 102 -3.48 21.12 0.08
N ARG A 103 -3.92 20.58 -1.05
CA ARG A 103 -4.66 21.33 -2.08
C ARG A 103 -5.81 20.46 -2.60
N GLU A 104 -7.03 20.95 -2.48
CA GLU A 104 -8.25 20.25 -2.92
C GLU A 104 -8.36 18.81 -2.37
N GLY A 105 -7.90 18.61 -1.12
CA GLY A 105 -7.88 17.29 -0.47
C GLY A 105 -6.72 16.37 -0.91
N VAL A 106 -5.87 16.80 -1.86
CA VAL A 106 -4.64 16.09 -2.21
C VAL A 106 -3.52 16.53 -1.28
N VAL A 107 -2.90 15.56 -0.61
CA VAL A 107 -1.79 15.80 0.32
C VAL A 107 -0.46 15.67 -0.43
N HIS A 108 0.36 16.71 -0.36
CA HIS A 108 1.72 16.73 -0.84
C HIS A 108 2.66 16.58 0.35
N LEU A 109 3.47 15.53 0.34
CA LEU A 109 4.47 15.23 1.35
C LEU A 109 5.87 15.52 0.79
N GLY A 110 6.63 16.35 1.50
CA GLY A 110 8.02 16.67 1.15
C GLY A 110 8.96 16.43 2.33
N GLY A 111 10.26 16.57 2.08
CA GLY A 111 11.29 16.46 3.11
C GLY A 111 12.21 15.26 2.95
N GLN A 112 12.92 14.93 4.03
CA GLN A 112 13.90 13.83 4.03
C GLN A 112 13.59 12.86 5.17
N LEU A 113 13.62 11.57 4.86
CA LEU A 113 13.50 10.49 5.84
C LEU A 113 14.67 9.53 5.72
N THR A 114 14.93 8.80 6.79
CA THR A 114 16.14 7.95 6.89
C THR A 114 15.92 6.53 6.38
N SER A 115 14.68 6.15 6.06
CA SER A 115 14.38 4.82 5.54
C SER A 115 13.14 4.82 4.64
N TYR A 116 13.07 3.87 3.72
CA TYR A 116 11.87 3.62 2.90
C TYR A 116 10.66 3.20 3.75
N LEU A 117 10.90 2.50 4.86
CA LEU A 117 9.83 2.15 5.79
C LEU A 117 9.19 3.40 6.40
N ALA A 118 9.99 4.37 6.84
CA ALA A 118 9.48 5.64 7.34
C ALA A 118 8.70 6.40 6.26
N LYS A 119 9.20 6.43 5.02
CA LYS A 119 8.49 7.03 3.89
C LYS A 119 7.13 6.36 3.67
N TRP A 120 7.09 5.03 3.64
CA TRP A 120 5.84 4.29 3.48
C TRP A 120 4.84 4.59 4.61
N HIS A 121 5.32 4.64 5.88
CA HIS A 121 4.49 5.00 7.03
C HIS A 121 3.94 6.42 6.91
N ALA A 122 4.73 7.38 6.46
CA ALA A 122 4.28 8.75 6.23
C ALA A 122 3.16 8.84 5.19
N GLU A 123 3.33 8.14 4.07
CA GLU A 123 2.32 8.07 3.01
C GLU A 123 1.04 7.37 3.49
N GLU A 124 1.16 6.25 4.19
CA GLU A 124 0.02 5.49 4.67
C GLU A 124 -0.73 6.25 5.79
N ALA A 125 -0.01 6.91 6.71
CA ALA A 125 -0.62 7.78 7.71
C ALA A 125 -1.47 8.89 7.06
N ALA A 126 -0.95 9.51 5.99
CA ALA A 126 -1.68 10.52 5.24
C ALA A 126 -2.91 9.93 4.51
N ARG A 127 -2.76 8.79 3.83
CA ARG A 127 -3.86 8.12 3.11
C ARG A 127 -5.01 7.70 4.01
N ASN A 128 -4.72 7.37 5.26
CA ASN A 128 -5.72 6.93 6.25
C ASN A 128 -6.55 8.08 6.81
N VAL A 129 -6.13 9.33 6.66
CA VAL A 129 -6.89 10.48 7.18
C VAL A 129 -8.19 10.66 6.39
N PRO A 130 -9.35 10.68 7.09
CA PRO A 130 -10.64 10.86 6.43
C PRO A 130 -10.74 12.21 5.71
N GLY A 131 -11.05 12.17 4.42
CA GLY A 131 -11.14 13.34 3.55
C GLY A 131 -9.92 13.55 2.66
N VAL A 132 -8.83 12.82 2.86
CA VAL A 132 -7.71 12.78 1.93
C VAL A 132 -8.12 12.04 0.66
N VAL A 133 -8.07 12.75 -0.46
CA VAL A 133 -8.45 12.24 -1.79
C VAL A 133 -7.31 11.46 -2.42
N ASP A 134 -6.09 11.98 -2.29
CA ASP A 134 -4.87 11.34 -2.79
C ASP A 134 -3.63 11.85 -2.05
N VAL A 135 -2.50 11.14 -2.20
CA VAL A 135 -1.20 11.50 -1.61
C VAL A 135 -0.13 11.48 -2.68
N VAL A 136 0.54 12.61 -2.85
CA VAL A 136 1.73 12.77 -3.69
C VAL A 136 2.93 12.92 -2.76
N SER A 137 3.96 12.10 -2.95
CA SER A 137 5.12 12.06 -2.06
C SER A 137 6.41 12.36 -2.82
N ASP A 138 6.99 13.52 -2.49
CA ASP A 138 8.32 13.96 -2.94
C ASP A 138 9.38 13.74 -1.83
N ILE A 139 9.09 12.85 -0.85
CA ILE A 139 10.02 12.52 0.23
C ILE A 139 11.23 11.81 -0.33
N VAL A 140 12.41 12.37 -0.03
CA VAL A 140 13.71 11.77 -0.36
C VAL A 140 14.20 10.92 0.81
N VAL A 141 14.61 9.69 0.54
CA VAL A 141 15.22 8.82 1.56
C VAL A 141 16.72 9.03 1.59
N VAL A 142 17.23 9.53 2.73
CA VAL A 142 18.66 9.75 2.98
C VAL A 142 19.05 8.95 4.22
N PRO A 143 19.61 7.75 4.08
CA PRO A 143 20.05 6.95 5.22
C PRO A 143 21.10 7.69 6.07
N LEU A 144 20.99 7.62 7.39
CA LEU A 144 21.95 8.25 8.33
C LEU A 144 23.36 7.68 8.21
N SER A 145 23.45 6.41 7.87
CA SER A 145 24.66 5.72 7.44
C SER A 145 24.25 4.74 6.35
N PRO A 146 25.00 4.57 5.27
CA PRO A 146 24.68 3.52 4.30
C PRO A 146 24.78 2.18 5.04
N PRO A 147 23.67 1.43 5.16
CA PRO A 147 23.73 0.10 5.76
C PRO A 147 24.61 -0.79 4.89
N THR A 148 25.31 -1.70 5.53
CA THR A 148 26.05 -2.74 4.81
C THR A 148 25.06 -3.65 4.06
N ASP A 149 25.51 -4.26 2.97
CA ASP A 149 24.68 -5.19 2.20
C ASP A 149 24.11 -6.33 3.06
N SER A 150 24.86 -6.77 4.07
CA SER A 150 24.42 -7.78 5.06
C SER A 150 23.25 -7.28 5.93
N GLU A 151 23.27 -6.01 6.35
CA GLU A 151 22.18 -5.41 7.11
C GLU A 151 20.94 -5.22 6.24
N VAL A 152 21.13 -4.81 4.99
CA VAL A 152 20.03 -4.71 4.01
C VAL A 152 19.42 -6.09 3.74
N ALA A 153 20.23 -7.13 3.53
CA ALA A 153 19.74 -8.49 3.33
C ALA A 153 18.93 -8.98 4.54
N SER A 154 19.44 -8.72 5.76
CA SER A 154 18.74 -9.07 6.99
C SER A 154 17.41 -8.33 7.12
N ALA A 155 17.37 -7.04 6.81
CA ALA A 155 16.14 -6.25 6.83
C ALA A 155 15.09 -6.77 5.82
N VAL A 156 15.52 -7.12 4.61
CA VAL A 156 14.64 -7.71 3.58
C VAL A 156 14.08 -9.05 4.07
N LEU A 157 14.92 -9.94 4.60
CA LEU A 157 14.47 -11.23 5.12
C LEU A 157 13.46 -11.08 6.25
N VAL A 158 13.65 -10.13 7.17
CA VAL A 158 12.70 -9.83 8.25
C VAL A 158 11.35 -9.38 7.71
N VAL A 159 11.34 -8.49 6.71
CA VAL A 159 10.10 -8.00 6.10
C VAL A 159 9.36 -9.14 5.38
N LEU A 160 10.09 -9.95 4.60
CA LEU A 160 9.52 -11.10 3.90
C LEU A 160 8.98 -12.16 4.87
N ALA A 161 9.70 -12.45 5.97
CA ALA A 161 9.31 -13.45 6.98
C ALA A 161 8.01 -13.10 7.70
N ARG A 162 7.74 -11.81 7.89
CA ARG A 162 6.52 -11.34 8.55
C ARG A 162 5.26 -11.51 7.70
N HIS A 163 5.41 -11.75 6.39
CA HIS A 163 4.26 -11.86 5.50
C HIS A 163 3.87 -13.34 5.29
N PRO A 164 2.68 -13.78 5.76
CA PRO A 164 2.31 -15.21 5.78
C PRO A 164 2.16 -15.86 4.40
N ARG A 165 2.16 -15.07 3.32
CA ARG A 165 2.07 -15.55 1.94
C ARG A 165 3.41 -15.70 1.23
N VAL A 166 4.52 -15.41 1.91
CA VAL A 166 5.87 -15.51 1.35
C VAL A 166 6.50 -16.83 1.78
N GLU A 167 6.88 -17.64 0.79
CA GLU A 167 7.53 -18.94 1.02
C GLU A 167 9.06 -18.75 1.01
N LEU A 168 9.62 -18.21 2.09
CA LEU A 168 11.04 -17.90 2.24
C LEU A 168 12.00 -19.04 1.83
N PRO A 169 11.75 -20.33 2.14
CA PRO A 169 12.69 -21.40 1.78
C PRO A 169 12.94 -21.55 0.28
N ARG A 170 12.09 -20.90 -0.55
CA ARG A 170 12.19 -20.93 -2.03
C ARG A 170 12.73 -19.64 -2.62
N ILE A 171 13.10 -18.67 -1.78
CA ILE A 171 13.56 -17.34 -2.21
C ILE A 171 14.95 -17.11 -1.65
N SER A 172 15.90 -16.84 -2.53
CA SER A 172 17.23 -16.34 -2.19
C SER A 172 17.24 -14.81 -2.30
N VAL A 173 17.89 -14.18 -1.34
CA VAL A 173 18.06 -12.72 -1.26
C VAL A 173 19.56 -12.44 -1.23
N ASP A 174 20.09 -11.87 -2.29
CA ASP A 174 21.45 -11.37 -2.38
C ASP A 174 21.41 -9.85 -2.49
N VAL A 175 22.37 -9.17 -1.87
CA VAL A 175 22.46 -7.69 -1.92
C VAL A 175 23.86 -7.28 -2.33
N VAL A 176 23.91 -6.36 -3.31
CA VAL A 176 25.17 -5.77 -3.78
C VAL A 176 24.97 -4.26 -3.90
N GLU A 177 25.76 -3.49 -3.17
CA GLU A 177 25.66 -2.03 -3.12
C GLU A 177 24.23 -1.50 -2.85
N GLY A 178 23.48 -2.18 -1.98
CA GLY A 178 22.10 -1.85 -1.66
C GLY A 178 21.06 -2.26 -2.71
N VAL A 179 21.47 -2.90 -3.81
CA VAL A 179 20.59 -3.49 -4.81
C VAL A 179 20.25 -4.92 -4.43
N VAL A 180 18.97 -5.21 -4.23
CA VAL A 180 18.48 -6.53 -3.81
C VAL A 180 18.19 -7.39 -5.03
N HIS A 181 18.84 -8.54 -5.13
CA HIS A 181 18.58 -9.57 -6.13
C HIS A 181 17.70 -10.65 -5.52
N LEU A 182 16.48 -10.80 -6.01
CA LEU A 182 15.54 -11.84 -5.58
C LEU A 182 15.58 -13.00 -6.59
N ARG A 183 16.01 -14.18 -6.15
CA ARG A 183 16.07 -15.39 -6.96
C ARG A 183 15.24 -16.51 -6.35
N GLY A 184 14.80 -17.44 -7.19
CA GLY A 184 14.03 -18.61 -6.76
C GLY A 184 12.71 -18.76 -7.46
N THR A 185 11.73 -19.39 -6.78
CA THR A 185 10.42 -19.69 -7.37
C THR A 185 9.28 -19.25 -6.45
N VAL A 186 8.23 -18.71 -7.07
CA VAL A 186 6.96 -18.34 -6.43
C VAL A 186 5.79 -19.00 -7.15
N SER A 187 4.67 -19.21 -6.49
CA SER A 187 3.53 -19.93 -7.04
C SER A 187 2.61 -19.09 -7.95
N SER A 188 2.83 -17.77 -8.05
CA SER A 188 2.02 -16.92 -8.91
C SER A 188 2.70 -15.58 -9.21
N ARG A 189 2.25 -14.91 -10.30
CA ARG A 189 2.68 -13.53 -10.62
C ARG A 189 2.34 -12.52 -9.51
N ALA A 190 1.21 -12.69 -8.86
CA ALA A 190 0.81 -11.84 -7.73
C ALA A 190 1.79 -11.97 -6.55
N ARG A 191 2.27 -13.18 -6.25
CA ARG A 191 3.32 -13.38 -5.23
C ARG A 191 4.67 -12.83 -5.65
N ARG A 192 5.05 -12.93 -6.92
CA ARG A 192 6.26 -12.31 -7.45
C ARG A 192 6.26 -10.81 -7.21
N TRP A 193 5.17 -10.14 -7.56
CA TRP A 193 4.99 -8.71 -7.33
C TRP A 193 5.00 -8.37 -5.83
N LEU A 194 4.29 -9.14 -5.01
CA LEU A 194 4.24 -8.95 -3.56
C LEU A 194 5.63 -9.02 -2.91
N VAL A 195 6.43 -10.01 -3.28
CA VAL A 195 7.80 -10.18 -2.75
C VAL A 195 8.68 -8.99 -3.14
N GLU A 196 8.56 -8.49 -4.37
CA GLU A 196 9.26 -7.30 -4.84
C GLU A 196 8.88 -6.05 -4.04
N GLU A 197 7.58 -5.80 -3.85
CA GLU A 197 7.09 -4.66 -3.05
C GLU A 197 7.56 -4.72 -1.59
N LEU A 198 7.49 -5.90 -1.00
CA LEU A 198 7.98 -6.12 0.36
C LEU A 198 9.49 -5.88 0.46
N ALA A 199 10.28 -6.36 -0.51
CA ALA A 199 11.72 -6.13 -0.55
C ALA A 199 12.05 -4.64 -0.68
N ARG A 200 11.33 -3.90 -1.54
CA ARG A 200 11.49 -2.44 -1.70
C ARG A 200 11.19 -1.66 -0.43
N SER A 201 10.29 -2.18 0.43
CA SER A 201 9.94 -1.52 1.69
C SER A 201 11.00 -1.68 2.79
N ALA A 202 12.00 -2.54 2.60
CA ALA A 202 13.01 -2.80 3.61
C ALA A 202 14.02 -1.65 3.71
N ALA A 203 14.52 -1.42 4.93
CA ALA A 203 15.46 -0.33 5.20
C ALA A 203 16.80 -0.56 4.45
N GLY A 204 17.30 0.50 3.79
CA GLY A 204 18.57 0.48 3.08
C GLY A 204 18.51 -0.05 1.64
N VAL A 205 17.39 -0.54 1.18
CA VAL A 205 17.20 -0.97 -0.21
C VAL A 205 17.21 0.24 -1.13
N ARG A 206 18.10 0.21 -2.13
CA ARG A 206 18.21 1.23 -3.18
C ARG A 206 17.40 0.85 -4.42
N ASP A 207 17.44 -0.43 -4.80
CA ASP A 207 16.68 -0.98 -5.91
C ASP A 207 16.47 -2.48 -5.74
N VAL A 208 15.55 -3.07 -6.51
CA VAL A 208 15.23 -4.50 -6.47
C VAL A 208 15.24 -5.07 -7.88
N VAL A 209 16.10 -6.05 -8.11
CA VAL A 209 16.16 -6.88 -9.33
C VAL A 209 15.41 -8.18 -9.05
N ASN A 210 14.22 -8.33 -9.63
CA ASN A 210 13.35 -9.47 -9.39
C ASN A 210 13.52 -10.54 -10.47
N GLU A 211 14.33 -11.55 -10.16
CA GLU A 211 14.62 -12.73 -11.01
C GLU A 211 13.79 -13.97 -10.59
N LEU A 212 12.71 -13.77 -9.80
CA LEU A 212 11.85 -14.87 -9.37
C LEU A 212 11.10 -15.50 -10.56
N ALA A 213 11.19 -16.83 -10.67
CA ALA A 213 10.40 -17.58 -11.62
C ALA A 213 9.03 -17.97 -11.03
N VAL A 214 7.99 -17.97 -11.86
CA VAL A 214 6.68 -18.48 -11.46
C VAL A 214 6.63 -19.98 -11.74
N ALA A 215 6.45 -20.77 -10.69
CA ALA A 215 6.26 -22.21 -10.83
C ALA A 215 5.01 -22.50 -11.67
N ARG A 216 5.15 -23.45 -12.61
CA ARG A 216 4.04 -23.94 -13.45
C ARG A 216 3.20 -24.95 -12.70
#